data_ce7351b36885fe4cb0a2e2a4315fb1f6
#
_entry.id   ce7351b36885fe4cb0a2e2a4315fb1f6
#
_cell.length_a   1.000
_cell.length_b   1.000
_cell.length_c   1.000
_cell.angle_alpha   90.00
_cell.angle_beta   90.00
_cell.angle_gamma   90.00
#
_symmetry.space_group_name_H-M   'P 1'
#
loop_
_entity.id
_entity.type
_entity.pdbx_description
1 polymer ?
#
loop_
_entity_poly.entity_id
_entity_poly.type
_entity_poly.pdbx_seq_one_letter_code
_entity_poly.pdbx_strand_id
1 'polypeptide(L)'
;MAQRVVFAGGGTAGHIEPALAVAEALLIKDSKLSCEFIGVKGGLESLLIPKRGYRIHYIPKASFPRKISPKILLFPFLLVGAIFKARSIIKGSDLVIGFGGYVSTPAYLAAFSRKIPILVHEANAKPGLANRLGRRLAKVTAVNFEKVAKQWSGSVLTGMPIRQSLNSLAELSNKSSFKLLNCQSWGFDADRPVVAIFGGSLGSTHINSVIADFLKRYEDKYQEVQIIHALGINNELPKASSNYLPQPYFHDMASIYGSADLLITRSGAVTCSELSSLGKYSILIPLPHGNGEQFDNAAALVAQGSAMMVSNDDFSVEWLDKNLAAALRSAEKYQPKSVGSNAKAAMRIAELAQEILLGK
;
A
#
# COMPACT_ATOMS: atom_id res chain seq x y z
N MET A 1 33.47 -1.00 7.24
CA MET A 1 32.29 -0.27 7.78
C MET A 1 31.02 -0.95 7.30
N ALA A 2 29.95 -0.91 8.07
CA ALA A 2 28.66 -1.43 7.61
C ALA A 2 28.17 -0.63 6.41
N GLN A 3 27.70 -1.30 5.35
CA GLN A 3 27.12 -0.64 4.20
C GLN A 3 25.78 0.02 4.58
N ARG A 4 25.53 1.21 4.06
CA ARG A 4 24.39 2.04 4.41
C ARG A 4 23.44 2.21 3.23
N VAL A 5 22.18 1.74 3.41
CA VAL A 5 21.10 1.83 2.43
C VAL A 5 20.08 2.85 2.92
N VAL A 6 19.76 3.82 2.08
CA VAL A 6 18.76 4.85 2.40
C VAL A 6 17.52 4.67 1.55
N PHE A 7 16.37 4.56 2.20
CA PHE A 7 15.06 4.37 1.60
C PHE A 7 14.33 5.70 1.45
N ALA A 8 13.71 5.93 0.30
CA ALA A 8 12.91 7.10 0.02
C ALA A 8 11.51 6.68 -0.47
N GLY A 9 10.52 6.88 0.37
CA GLY A 9 9.12 6.60 0.05
C GLY A 9 8.23 7.24 1.12
N GLY A 10 7.24 8.02 0.72
CA GLY A 10 6.43 8.74 1.70
C GLY A 10 5.11 9.23 1.14
N GLY A 11 4.31 9.80 2.02
CA GLY A 11 3.00 10.37 1.73
C GLY A 11 1.84 9.39 1.90
N THR A 12 2.02 8.12 1.60
CA THR A 12 0.98 7.09 1.75
C THR A 12 1.58 5.77 2.21
N ALA A 13 0.77 4.92 2.85
CA ALA A 13 1.19 3.55 3.20
C ALA A 13 1.66 2.75 1.97
N GLY A 14 1.11 3.04 0.79
CA GLY A 14 1.49 2.41 -0.47
C GLY A 14 2.95 2.63 -0.92
N HIS A 15 3.64 3.64 -0.40
CA HIS A 15 5.08 3.84 -0.63
C HIS A 15 5.93 3.40 0.57
N ILE A 16 5.36 3.43 1.77
CA ILE A 16 6.07 3.17 3.02
C ILE A 16 6.16 1.66 3.30
N GLU A 17 5.05 0.93 3.20
CA GLU A 17 5.03 -0.50 3.52
C GLU A 17 5.91 -1.35 2.60
N PRO A 18 5.94 -1.13 1.26
CA PRO A 18 6.88 -1.83 0.40
C PRO A 18 8.35 -1.52 0.74
N ALA A 19 8.65 -0.27 1.13
CA ALA A 19 10.00 0.11 1.56
C ALA A 19 10.42 -0.60 2.85
N LEU A 20 9.51 -0.71 3.83
CA LEU A 20 9.73 -1.45 5.07
C LEU A 20 9.94 -2.95 4.80
N ALA A 21 9.11 -3.55 3.94
CA ALA A 21 9.25 -4.97 3.58
C ALA A 21 10.61 -5.29 2.92
N VAL A 22 11.10 -4.39 2.06
CA VAL A 22 12.44 -4.56 1.44
C VAL A 22 13.56 -4.33 2.46
N ALA A 23 13.41 -3.39 3.39
CA ALA A 23 14.40 -3.17 4.46
C ALA A 23 14.50 -4.40 5.38
N GLU A 24 13.36 -5.00 5.76
CA GLU A 24 13.31 -6.26 6.52
C GLU A 24 14.01 -7.39 5.74
N ALA A 25 13.72 -7.56 4.45
CA ALA A 25 14.33 -8.58 3.61
C ALA A 25 15.86 -8.40 3.47
N LEU A 26 16.34 -7.16 3.37
CA LEU A 26 17.77 -6.86 3.34
C LEU A 26 18.46 -7.24 4.65
N LEU A 27 17.87 -6.92 5.80
CA LEU A 27 18.44 -7.25 7.12
C LEU A 27 18.41 -8.76 7.40
N ILE A 28 17.44 -9.50 6.85
CA ILE A 28 17.44 -10.97 6.91
C ILE A 28 18.64 -11.53 6.12
N LYS A 29 18.99 -10.94 4.96
CA LYS A 29 20.11 -11.38 4.15
C LYS A 29 21.47 -10.95 4.71
N ASP A 30 21.55 -9.75 5.27
CA ASP A 30 22.75 -9.21 5.91
C ASP A 30 22.38 -8.28 7.08
N SER A 31 22.44 -8.81 8.29
CA SER A 31 22.13 -8.09 9.51
C SER A 31 23.11 -6.96 9.86
N LYS A 32 24.24 -6.85 9.14
CA LYS A 32 25.22 -5.77 9.33
C LYS A 32 24.87 -4.50 8.54
N LEU A 33 23.91 -4.57 7.61
CA LEU A 33 23.47 -3.40 6.86
C LEU A 33 22.82 -2.35 7.76
N SER A 34 23.05 -1.08 7.46
CA SER A 34 22.30 0.02 8.06
C SER A 34 21.21 0.48 7.11
N CYS A 35 19.94 0.21 7.47
CA CYS A 35 18.76 0.65 6.72
C CYS A 35 18.17 1.90 7.38
N GLU A 36 18.18 3.04 6.68
CA GLU A 36 17.64 4.31 7.16
C GLU A 36 16.65 4.88 6.15
N PHE A 37 15.77 5.77 6.61
CA PHE A 37 14.68 6.30 5.79
C PHE A 37 14.72 7.83 5.69
N ILE A 38 14.24 8.36 4.56
CA ILE A 38 13.94 9.76 4.36
C ILE A 38 12.43 9.95 4.34
N GLY A 39 11.94 10.95 5.08
CA GLY A 39 10.53 11.31 5.15
C GLY A 39 10.32 12.80 5.38
N VAL A 40 9.08 13.18 5.68
CA VAL A 40 8.68 14.55 6.02
C VAL A 40 8.03 14.55 7.41
N LYS A 41 8.32 15.57 8.23
CA LYS A 41 7.67 15.74 9.54
C LYS A 41 6.15 15.82 9.39
N GLY A 42 5.42 15.10 10.25
CA GLY A 42 3.95 15.07 10.23
C GLY A 42 3.36 14.24 9.07
N GLY A 43 4.18 13.62 8.22
CA GLY A 43 3.73 12.62 7.26
C GLY A 43 3.47 11.25 7.93
N LEU A 44 2.75 10.37 7.26
CA LEU A 44 2.47 9.01 7.75
C LEU A 44 3.76 8.22 8.02
N GLU A 45 4.80 8.47 7.24
CA GLU A 45 6.14 7.91 7.41
C GLU A 45 6.76 8.24 8.77
N SER A 46 6.47 9.41 9.35
CA SER A 46 6.97 9.80 10.67
C SER A 46 6.34 8.99 11.82
N LEU A 47 5.24 8.31 11.56
CA LEU A 47 4.57 7.41 12.51
C LEU A 47 4.97 5.95 12.28
N LEU A 48 4.92 5.48 11.03
CA LEU A 48 5.05 4.05 10.71
C LEU A 48 6.50 3.57 10.79
N ILE A 49 7.47 4.36 10.31
CA ILE A 49 8.88 3.95 10.22
C ILE A 49 9.52 3.77 11.60
N PRO A 50 9.38 4.72 12.57
CA PRO A 50 9.91 4.53 13.91
C PRO A 50 9.25 3.37 14.68
N LYS A 51 7.95 3.12 14.47
CA LYS A 51 7.24 1.96 15.08
C LYS A 51 7.85 0.60 14.66
N ARG A 52 8.51 0.55 13.48
CA ARG A 52 9.24 -0.64 13.01
C ARG A 52 10.71 -0.65 13.38
N GLY A 53 11.18 0.28 14.26
CA GLY A 53 12.54 0.35 14.76
C GLY A 53 13.57 0.98 13.80
N TYR A 54 13.12 1.58 12.69
CA TYR A 54 14.02 2.20 11.73
C TYR A 54 14.25 3.69 12.02
N ARG A 55 15.46 4.15 11.72
CA ARG A 55 15.81 5.57 11.78
C ARG A 55 15.23 6.33 10.59
N ILE A 56 14.57 7.46 10.86
CA ILE A 56 14.04 8.36 9.85
C ILE A 56 14.72 9.73 9.91
N HIS A 57 15.09 10.26 8.75
CA HIS A 57 15.61 11.61 8.55
C HIS A 57 14.58 12.46 7.83
N TYR A 58 14.46 13.73 8.20
CA TYR A 58 13.42 14.59 7.66
C TYR A 58 13.98 15.61 6.67
N ILE A 59 13.28 15.76 5.53
CA ILE A 59 13.49 16.79 4.54
C ILE A 59 12.27 17.75 4.49
N PRO A 60 12.41 18.97 3.97
CA PRO A 60 11.27 19.84 3.69
C PRO A 60 10.27 19.19 2.74
N LYS A 61 8.97 19.43 2.98
CA LYS A 61 7.91 18.91 2.10
C LYS A 61 7.92 19.67 0.76
N ALA A 62 8.31 19.00 -0.30
CA ALA A 62 8.30 19.51 -1.68
C ALA A 62 7.35 18.67 -2.54
N SER A 63 6.03 18.86 -2.33
CA SER A 63 5.01 18.20 -3.14
C SER A 63 4.61 19.09 -4.32
N PHE A 64 4.56 18.52 -5.53
CA PHE A 64 4.12 19.24 -6.72
C PHE A 64 2.65 19.67 -6.56
N PRO A 65 2.31 20.96 -6.70
CA PRO A 65 0.93 21.44 -6.59
C PRO A 65 0.06 20.83 -7.70
N ARG A 66 -1.03 20.19 -7.32
CA ARG A 66 -1.97 19.57 -8.28
C ARG A 66 -2.98 20.56 -8.88
N LYS A 67 -3.15 21.71 -8.23
CA LYS A 67 -4.01 22.80 -8.70
C LYS A 67 -3.12 24.02 -9.00
N ILE A 68 -3.48 24.78 -10.03
CA ILE A 68 -2.83 26.05 -10.33
C ILE A 68 -3.05 27.00 -9.16
N SER A 69 -1.97 27.36 -8.47
CA SER A 69 -2.01 28.26 -7.32
C SER A 69 -0.66 28.99 -7.20
N PRO A 70 -0.58 30.14 -6.51
CA PRO A 70 0.69 30.85 -6.28
C PRO A 70 1.78 29.98 -5.63
N LYS A 71 1.42 28.89 -5.00
CA LYS A 71 2.37 27.91 -4.43
C LYS A 71 3.24 27.22 -5.48
N ILE A 72 2.85 27.24 -6.77
CA ILE A 72 3.69 26.74 -7.88
C ILE A 72 5.00 27.51 -7.96
N LEU A 73 4.99 28.82 -7.72
CA LEU A 73 6.18 29.67 -7.76
C LEU A 73 7.18 29.33 -6.63
N LEU A 74 6.68 28.84 -5.49
CA LEU A 74 7.50 28.43 -4.35
C LEU A 74 8.07 27.01 -4.51
N PHE A 75 7.45 26.18 -5.36
CA PHE A 75 7.82 24.77 -5.50
C PHE A 75 9.31 24.55 -5.89
N PRO A 76 9.90 25.28 -6.85
CA PRO A 76 11.32 25.12 -7.19
C PRO A 76 12.25 25.35 -5.98
N PHE A 77 11.99 26.38 -5.17
CA PHE A 77 12.79 26.71 -3.99
C PHE A 77 12.66 25.63 -2.91
N LEU A 78 11.43 25.13 -2.67
CA LEU A 78 11.19 24.02 -1.74
C LEU A 78 11.87 22.75 -2.21
N LEU A 79 11.84 22.46 -3.51
CA LEU A 79 12.49 21.29 -4.09
C LEU A 79 14.01 21.38 -3.94
N VAL A 80 14.61 22.53 -4.25
CA VAL A 80 16.05 22.77 -4.08
C VAL A 80 16.46 22.59 -2.63
N GLY A 81 15.72 23.19 -1.67
CA GLY A 81 15.98 23.01 -0.25
C GLY A 81 15.87 21.54 0.21
N ALA A 82 14.88 20.80 -0.32
CA ALA A 82 14.72 19.38 -0.05
C ALA A 82 15.88 18.54 -0.63
N ILE A 83 16.37 18.88 -1.84
CA ILE A 83 17.53 18.23 -2.48
C ILE A 83 18.79 18.45 -1.64
N PHE A 84 19.09 19.68 -1.23
CA PHE A 84 20.27 19.97 -0.40
C PHE A 84 20.23 19.22 0.93
N LYS A 85 19.06 19.18 1.58
CA LYS A 85 18.90 18.44 2.83
C LYS A 85 19.05 16.93 2.60
N ALA A 86 18.41 16.36 1.56
CA ALA A 86 18.58 14.96 1.18
C ALA A 86 20.05 14.63 0.88
N ARG A 87 20.75 15.50 0.13
CA ARG A 87 22.17 15.36 -0.19
C ARG A 87 23.06 15.29 1.06
N SER A 88 22.73 16.06 2.11
CA SER A 88 23.42 15.97 3.40
C SER A 88 23.16 14.64 4.09
N ILE A 89 21.91 14.18 4.10
CA ILE A 89 21.49 12.93 4.76
C ILE A 89 22.16 11.70 4.12
N ILE A 90 22.16 11.62 2.77
CA ILE A 90 22.71 10.46 2.06
C ILE A 90 24.23 10.48 1.89
N LYS A 91 24.93 11.44 2.49
CA LYS A 91 26.40 11.46 2.46
C LYS A 91 26.95 10.19 3.11
N GLY A 92 27.78 9.44 2.36
CA GLY A 92 28.35 8.17 2.81
C GLY A 92 27.38 6.99 2.75
N SER A 93 26.25 7.10 2.03
CA SER A 93 25.40 5.95 1.72
C SER A 93 25.94 5.22 0.49
N ASP A 94 25.73 3.90 0.46
CA ASP A 94 26.19 3.02 -0.61
C ASP A 94 25.08 2.79 -1.66
N LEU A 95 23.80 2.99 -1.27
CA LEU A 95 22.65 2.80 -2.13
C LEU A 95 21.47 3.67 -1.68
N VAL A 96 20.71 4.21 -2.63
CA VAL A 96 19.39 4.82 -2.40
C VAL A 96 18.32 3.96 -3.08
N ILE A 97 17.29 3.55 -2.33
CA ILE A 97 16.14 2.80 -2.87
C ILE A 97 14.89 3.68 -2.78
N GLY A 98 14.23 3.94 -3.91
CA GLY A 98 13.05 4.78 -3.95
C GLY A 98 11.79 4.05 -4.37
N PHE A 99 10.69 4.37 -3.66
CA PHE A 99 9.37 3.75 -3.86
C PHE A 99 8.33 4.74 -4.40
N GLY A 100 8.74 5.96 -4.73
CA GLY A 100 7.84 6.99 -5.22
C GLY A 100 7.33 7.95 -4.14
N GLY A 101 6.38 8.79 -4.53
CA GLY A 101 5.91 9.89 -3.70
C GLY A 101 6.82 11.12 -3.75
N TYR A 102 6.42 12.18 -3.05
CA TYR A 102 7.12 13.46 -3.07
C TYR A 102 8.51 13.45 -2.39
N VAL A 103 8.78 12.45 -1.56
CA VAL A 103 10.07 12.25 -0.88
C VAL A 103 11.13 11.69 -1.83
N SER A 104 10.73 10.87 -2.80
CA SER A 104 11.68 10.17 -3.68
C SER A 104 12.35 11.08 -4.69
N THR A 105 11.65 12.09 -5.24
CA THR A 105 12.25 13.02 -6.23
C THR A 105 13.50 13.73 -5.70
N PRO A 106 13.47 14.41 -4.53
CA PRO A 106 14.68 15.05 -4.00
C PRO A 106 15.76 14.02 -3.62
N ALA A 107 15.39 12.81 -3.16
CA ALA A 107 16.35 11.77 -2.86
C ALA A 107 17.07 11.25 -4.12
N TYR A 108 16.35 11.05 -5.24
CA TYR A 108 16.95 10.64 -6.52
C TYR A 108 17.93 11.69 -7.06
N LEU A 109 17.54 12.97 -7.08
CA LEU A 109 18.39 14.05 -7.55
C LEU A 109 19.64 14.23 -6.65
N ALA A 110 19.48 14.10 -5.35
CA ALA A 110 20.59 14.12 -4.40
C ALA A 110 21.55 12.94 -4.62
N ALA A 111 21.03 11.71 -4.78
CA ALA A 111 21.84 10.51 -5.03
C ALA A 111 22.61 10.62 -6.34
N PHE A 112 21.93 11.02 -7.43
CA PHE A 112 22.56 11.26 -8.72
C PHE A 112 23.72 12.26 -8.62
N SER A 113 23.50 13.40 -7.93
CA SER A 113 24.53 14.45 -7.75
C SER A 113 25.75 13.99 -6.92
N ARG A 114 25.61 12.89 -6.17
CA ARG A 114 26.70 12.27 -5.39
C ARG A 114 27.25 10.99 -6.01
N LYS A 115 26.75 10.61 -7.19
CA LYS A 115 27.09 9.34 -7.87
C LYS A 115 26.80 8.11 -7.00
N ILE A 116 25.81 8.21 -6.10
CA ILE A 116 25.32 7.07 -5.31
C ILE A 116 24.35 6.30 -6.20
N PRO A 117 24.49 4.97 -6.34
CA PRO A 117 23.59 4.16 -7.14
C PRO A 117 22.16 4.25 -6.62
N ILE A 118 21.19 4.14 -7.54
CA ILE A 118 19.77 4.25 -7.27
C ILE A 118 19.09 2.98 -7.74
N LEU A 119 18.25 2.38 -6.88
CA LEU A 119 17.25 1.38 -7.24
C LEU A 119 15.87 2.02 -7.12
N VAL A 120 15.02 1.84 -8.13
CA VAL A 120 13.64 2.36 -8.13
C VAL A 120 12.68 1.19 -8.15
N HIS A 121 11.65 1.22 -7.30
CA HIS A 121 10.50 0.31 -7.39
C HIS A 121 9.23 1.08 -7.77
N GLU A 122 8.57 0.68 -8.87
CA GLU A 122 7.27 1.22 -9.27
C GLU A 122 6.14 0.28 -8.88
N ALA A 123 5.30 0.75 -8.00
CA ALA A 123 4.20 0.01 -7.41
C ALA A 123 2.95 -0.06 -8.31
N ASN A 124 2.68 1.00 -9.10
CA ASN A 124 1.41 1.18 -9.81
C ASN A 124 1.46 0.66 -11.25
N ALA A 125 0.30 0.23 -11.76
CA ALA A 125 0.12 -0.12 -13.17
C ALA A 125 0.26 1.10 -14.12
N LYS A 126 0.14 2.31 -13.57
CA LYS A 126 0.43 3.58 -14.25
C LYS A 126 1.50 4.34 -13.48
N PRO A 127 2.73 4.40 -14.00
CA PRO A 127 3.86 4.93 -13.26
C PRO A 127 3.71 6.38 -12.82
N GLY A 128 4.12 6.64 -11.56
CA GLY A 128 4.12 7.97 -10.96
C GLY A 128 5.24 8.87 -11.50
N LEU A 129 5.05 10.21 -11.43
CA LEU A 129 6.03 11.19 -11.95
C LEU A 129 7.41 11.06 -11.29
N ALA A 130 7.47 10.84 -9.98
CA ALA A 130 8.73 10.66 -9.25
C ALA A 130 9.53 9.46 -9.81
N ASN A 131 8.88 8.33 -10.02
CA ASN A 131 9.53 7.12 -10.52
C ASN A 131 9.85 7.18 -12.03
N ARG A 132 9.08 7.95 -12.82
CA ARG A 132 9.47 8.25 -14.22
C ARG A 132 10.79 9.02 -14.30
N LEU A 133 11.02 9.97 -13.39
CA LEU A 133 12.29 10.65 -13.27
C LEU A 133 13.36 9.69 -12.71
N GLY A 134 13.06 9.02 -11.60
CA GLY A 134 13.98 8.12 -10.92
C GLY A 134 14.51 7.01 -11.83
N ARG A 135 13.67 6.42 -12.69
CA ARG A 135 14.07 5.42 -13.68
C ARG A 135 15.22 5.86 -14.58
N ARG A 136 15.21 7.15 -15.00
CA ARG A 136 16.28 7.68 -15.88
C ARG A 136 17.63 7.82 -15.17
N LEU A 137 17.62 7.80 -13.85
CA LEU A 137 18.80 7.98 -12.99
C LEU A 137 19.20 6.68 -12.30
N ALA A 138 18.33 5.65 -12.36
CA ALA A 138 18.52 4.40 -11.64
C ALA A 138 19.49 3.45 -12.34
N LYS A 139 20.29 2.74 -11.55
CA LYS A 139 21.07 1.58 -12.01
C LYS A 139 20.15 0.39 -12.28
N VAL A 140 19.12 0.20 -11.42
CA VAL A 140 18.13 -0.86 -11.56
C VAL A 140 16.74 -0.29 -11.31
N THR A 141 15.76 -0.74 -12.11
CA THR A 141 14.34 -0.44 -11.92
C THR A 141 13.56 -1.74 -11.74
N ALA A 142 12.91 -1.88 -10.60
CA ALA A 142 11.99 -2.98 -10.29
C ALA A 142 10.54 -2.50 -10.49
N VAL A 143 9.65 -3.36 -10.95
CA VAL A 143 8.26 -3.02 -11.22
C VAL A 143 7.30 -4.10 -10.71
N ASN A 144 6.12 -3.68 -10.28
CA ASN A 144 5.08 -4.58 -9.79
C ASN A 144 4.25 -5.20 -10.93
N PHE A 145 3.94 -4.44 -11.97
CA PHE A 145 3.02 -4.87 -13.03
C PHE A 145 3.72 -5.21 -14.33
N GLU A 146 3.31 -6.32 -14.97
CA GLU A 146 3.83 -6.75 -16.27
C GLU A 146 3.62 -5.68 -17.36
N LYS A 147 2.48 -4.94 -17.32
CA LYS A 147 2.21 -3.80 -18.20
C LYS A 147 3.34 -2.77 -18.15
N VAL A 148 3.86 -2.49 -16.95
CA VAL A 148 4.96 -1.52 -16.76
C VAL A 148 6.29 -2.13 -17.19
N ALA A 149 6.54 -3.42 -16.93
CA ALA A 149 7.74 -4.12 -17.40
C ALA A 149 7.85 -4.08 -18.92
N LYS A 150 6.74 -4.31 -19.64
CA LYS A 150 6.68 -4.18 -21.11
C LYS A 150 6.94 -2.73 -21.60
N GLN A 151 6.44 -1.74 -20.86
CA GLN A 151 6.60 -0.31 -21.20
C GLN A 151 8.01 0.21 -20.84
N TRP A 152 8.62 -0.32 -19.78
CA TRP A 152 9.90 0.10 -19.27
C TRP A 152 10.98 -0.96 -19.56
N SER A 153 11.47 -0.98 -20.80
CA SER A 153 12.55 -1.89 -21.20
C SER A 153 13.73 -1.83 -20.21
N GLY A 154 14.29 -2.99 -19.87
CA GLY A 154 15.36 -3.15 -18.90
C GLY A 154 14.90 -3.12 -17.43
N SER A 155 13.61 -2.98 -17.15
CA SER A 155 13.11 -3.14 -15.78
C SER A 155 12.91 -4.62 -15.41
N VAL A 156 13.01 -4.92 -14.12
CA VAL A 156 12.83 -6.26 -13.57
C VAL A 156 11.42 -6.38 -12.99
N LEU A 157 10.63 -7.34 -13.46
CA LEU A 157 9.34 -7.66 -12.87
C LEU A 157 9.56 -8.42 -11.55
N THR A 158 9.38 -7.73 -10.43
CA THR A 158 9.58 -8.29 -9.08
C THR A 158 8.28 -8.59 -8.35
N GLY A 159 7.18 -7.97 -8.77
CA GLY A 159 5.96 -7.92 -7.98
C GLY A 159 6.03 -6.83 -6.89
N MET A 160 5.01 -6.82 -6.02
CA MET A 160 4.87 -5.88 -4.91
C MET A 160 5.47 -6.46 -3.64
N PRO A 161 6.44 -5.78 -3.01
CA PRO A 161 6.84 -6.13 -1.65
C PRO A 161 5.67 -5.96 -0.68
N ILE A 162 5.18 -7.06 -0.14
CA ILE A 162 4.12 -7.07 0.88
C ILE A 162 4.69 -7.46 2.24
N ARG A 163 3.95 -7.17 3.30
CA ARG A 163 4.34 -7.46 4.68
C ARG A 163 4.57 -8.95 4.90
N GLN A 164 5.57 -9.30 5.70
CA GLN A 164 5.88 -10.70 6.01
C GLN A 164 4.69 -11.43 6.66
N SER A 165 3.91 -10.73 7.52
CA SER A 165 2.72 -11.30 8.15
C SER A 165 1.66 -11.77 7.14
N LEU A 166 1.56 -11.13 5.97
CA LEU A 166 0.64 -11.56 4.91
C LEU A 166 1.20 -12.74 4.11
N ASN A 167 2.51 -12.84 3.95
CA ASN A 167 3.13 -14.02 3.37
C ASN A 167 2.88 -15.25 4.25
N SER A 168 3.09 -15.13 5.57
CA SER A 168 2.79 -16.19 6.53
C SER A 168 1.31 -16.58 6.53
N LEU A 169 0.39 -15.59 6.39
CA LEU A 169 -1.04 -15.87 6.26
C LEU A 169 -1.38 -16.66 4.99
N ALA A 170 -0.70 -16.37 3.86
CA ALA A 170 -0.90 -17.09 2.60
C ALA A 170 -0.54 -18.58 2.72
N GLU A 171 0.46 -18.90 3.54
CA GLU A 171 0.98 -20.26 3.81
C GLU A 171 0.24 -20.99 4.95
N LEU A 172 -0.68 -20.30 5.65
CA LEU A 172 -1.35 -20.86 6.82
C LEU A 172 -2.24 -22.06 6.44
N SER A 173 -2.00 -23.19 7.06
CA SER A 173 -2.73 -24.44 6.81
C SER A 173 -4.15 -24.43 7.41
N ASN A 174 -4.35 -23.79 8.55
CA ASN A 174 -5.65 -23.75 9.26
C ASN A 174 -6.24 -22.35 9.29
N LYS A 175 -6.81 -21.92 8.16
CA LYS A 175 -7.46 -20.61 8.01
C LYS A 175 -8.74 -20.47 8.84
N SER A 176 -9.48 -21.57 9.06
CA SER A 176 -10.73 -21.56 9.84
C SER A 176 -10.48 -21.26 11.31
N SER A 177 -9.48 -21.89 11.93
CA SER A 177 -9.10 -21.58 13.31
C SER A 177 -8.57 -20.16 13.46
N PHE A 178 -7.84 -19.64 12.45
CA PHE A 178 -7.37 -18.27 12.44
C PHE A 178 -8.53 -17.27 12.40
N LYS A 179 -9.53 -17.50 11.52
CA LYS A 179 -10.76 -16.68 11.45
C LYS A 179 -11.50 -16.73 12.79
N LEU A 180 -11.69 -17.93 13.37
CA LEU A 180 -12.39 -18.12 14.64
C LEU A 180 -11.79 -17.27 15.77
N LEU A 181 -10.47 -17.35 15.97
CA LEU A 181 -9.78 -16.59 17.03
C LEU A 181 -9.94 -15.07 16.86
N ASN A 182 -9.82 -14.57 15.63
CA ASN A 182 -9.98 -13.15 15.36
C ASN A 182 -11.43 -12.69 15.56
N CYS A 183 -12.40 -13.43 15.05
CA CYS A 183 -13.82 -13.13 15.24
C CYS A 183 -14.19 -13.09 16.72
N GLN A 184 -13.73 -14.05 17.51
CA GLN A 184 -13.93 -14.06 18.96
C GLN A 184 -13.35 -12.81 19.64
N SER A 185 -12.15 -12.37 19.22
CA SER A 185 -11.52 -11.15 19.77
C SER A 185 -12.29 -9.87 19.43
N TRP A 186 -13.08 -9.88 18.36
CA TRP A 186 -13.92 -8.76 17.92
C TRP A 186 -15.36 -8.83 18.46
N GLY A 187 -15.72 -9.92 19.14
CA GLY A 187 -17.11 -10.20 19.55
C GLY A 187 -18.00 -10.64 18.39
N PHE A 188 -17.40 -11.16 17.32
CA PHE A 188 -18.06 -11.65 16.11
C PHE A 188 -18.20 -13.17 16.13
N ASP A 189 -19.18 -13.66 15.39
CA ASP A 189 -19.40 -15.08 15.12
C ASP A 189 -18.65 -15.48 13.83
N ALA A 190 -17.79 -16.49 13.88
CA ALA A 190 -16.98 -16.93 12.76
C ALA A 190 -17.79 -17.63 11.65
N ASP A 191 -18.98 -18.14 11.98
CA ASP A 191 -19.87 -18.81 11.02
C ASP A 191 -20.71 -17.81 10.20
N ARG A 192 -20.72 -16.53 10.61
CA ARG A 192 -21.39 -15.46 9.90
C ARG A 192 -20.44 -14.74 8.93
N PRO A 193 -20.95 -14.18 7.82
CA PRO A 193 -20.13 -13.42 6.89
C PRO A 193 -19.48 -12.18 7.54
N VAL A 194 -18.17 -12.00 7.35
CA VAL A 194 -17.41 -10.85 7.79
C VAL A 194 -17.00 -10.00 6.59
N VAL A 195 -17.41 -8.73 6.59
CA VAL A 195 -17.03 -7.74 5.58
C VAL A 195 -16.04 -6.76 6.19
N ALA A 196 -14.85 -6.68 5.63
CA ALA A 196 -13.87 -5.66 6.02
C ALA A 196 -13.89 -4.47 5.07
N ILE A 197 -13.95 -3.25 5.63
CA ILE A 197 -14.09 -2.01 4.86
C ILE A 197 -12.96 -1.04 5.22
N PHE A 198 -12.27 -0.50 4.22
CA PHE A 198 -11.25 0.54 4.43
C PHE A 198 -10.97 1.37 3.18
N GLY A 199 -10.83 2.67 3.37
CA GLY A 199 -10.52 3.64 2.31
C GLY A 199 -9.05 4.01 2.19
N GLY A 200 -8.14 3.27 2.87
CA GLY A 200 -6.73 3.61 3.06
C GLY A 200 -6.44 4.24 4.42
N SER A 201 -5.19 4.62 4.70
CA SER A 201 -4.73 5.09 6.02
C SER A 201 -5.44 6.36 6.54
N LEU A 202 -5.85 7.23 5.64
CA LEU A 202 -6.59 8.46 5.97
C LEU A 202 -8.12 8.28 5.91
N GLY A 203 -8.57 7.08 5.52
CA GLY A 203 -9.97 6.80 5.27
C GLY A 203 -10.48 7.36 3.94
N SER A 204 -11.78 7.23 3.73
CA SER A 204 -12.49 7.79 2.57
C SER A 204 -13.82 8.35 3.03
N THR A 205 -13.97 9.67 3.04
CA THR A 205 -15.22 10.33 3.44
C THR A 205 -16.42 9.77 2.70
N HIS A 206 -16.30 9.53 1.39
CA HIS A 206 -17.39 8.99 0.60
C HIS A 206 -17.77 7.55 1.01
N ILE A 207 -16.80 6.63 1.12
CA ILE A 207 -17.06 5.26 1.56
C ILE A 207 -17.66 5.27 2.97
N ASN A 208 -17.07 6.04 3.89
CA ASN A 208 -17.54 6.15 5.27
C ASN A 208 -19.01 6.63 5.34
N SER A 209 -19.38 7.66 4.54
CA SER A 209 -20.75 8.16 4.48
C SER A 209 -21.73 7.11 3.94
N VAL A 210 -21.39 6.46 2.82
CA VAL A 210 -22.25 5.41 2.24
C VAL A 210 -22.46 4.27 3.24
N ILE A 211 -21.42 3.83 3.94
CA ILE A 211 -21.55 2.75 4.93
C ILE A 211 -22.37 3.17 6.14
N ALA A 212 -22.19 4.41 6.64
CA ALA A 212 -22.99 4.92 7.76
C ALA A 212 -24.49 4.98 7.40
N ASP A 213 -24.83 5.49 6.22
CA ASP A 213 -26.20 5.58 5.74
C ASP A 213 -26.78 4.18 5.44
N PHE A 214 -25.96 3.25 4.92
CA PHE A 214 -26.35 1.87 4.67
C PHE A 214 -26.73 1.14 5.96
N LEU A 215 -25.89 1.23 6.98
CA LEU A 215 -26.13 0.62 8.29
C LEU A 215 -27.41 1.14 8.93
N LYS A 216 -27.65 2.46 8.86
CA LYS A 216 -28.86 3.09 9.38
C LYS A 216 -30.13 2.68 8.62
N ARG A 217 -30.06 2.56 7.28
CA ARG A 217 -31.24 2.28 6.44
C ARG A 217 -31.63 0.79 6.41
N TYR A 218 -30.64 -0.09 6.52
CA TYR A 218 -30.81 -1.53 6.29
C TYR A 218 -30.37 -2.39 7.48
N GLU A 219 -30.44 -1.83 8.71
CA GLU A 219 -30.06 -2.52 9.94
C GLU A 219 -30.73 -3.91 10.04
N ASP A 220 -32.05 -3.98 9.84
CA ASP A 220 -32.81 -5.24 9.94
C ASP A 220 -32.49 -6.24 8.84
N LYS A 221 -32.16 -5.77 7.63
CA LYS A 221 -31.92 -6.63 6.46
C LYS A 221 -30.61 -7.37 6.52
N TYR A 222 -29.57 -6.77 7.12
CA TYR A 222 -28.20 -7.28 7.10
C TYR A 222 -27.67 -7.62 8.51
N GLN A 223 -28.56 -7.99 9.44
CA GLN A 223 -28.17 -8.40 10.80
C GLN A 223 -27.16 -9.54 10.82
N GLU A 224 -27.25 -10.47 9.86
CA GLU A 224 -26.34 -11.61 9.75
C GLU A 224 -24.96 -11.23 9.18
N VAL A 225 -24.77 -10.03 8.60
CA VAL A 225 -23.50 -9.57 8.09
C VAL A 225 -22.77 -8.79 9.17
N GLN A 226 -21.56 -9.20 9.47
CA GLN A 226 -20.67 -8.53 10.43
C GLN A 226 -19.69 -7.64 9.69
N ILE A 227 -19.51 -6.42 10.13
CA ILE A 227 -18.70 -5.41 9.44
C ILE A 227 -17.61 -4.88 10.36
N ILE A 228 -16.35 -5.00 9.95
CA ILE A 228 -15.23 -4.31 10.55
C ILE A 228 -14.77 -3.18 9.61
N HIS A 229 -14.76 -1.93 10.10
CA HIS A 229 -14.59 -0.75 9.26
C HIS A 229 -13.50 0.18 9.77
N ALA A 230 -12.41 0.37 9.00
CA ALA A 230 -11.40 1.39 9.28
C ALA A 230 -11.78 2.71 8.61
N LEU A 231 -12.20 3.67 9.42
CA LEU A 231 -12.68 4.97 8.95
C LEU A 231 -11.56 5.94 8.55
N GLY A 232 -10.32 5.70 9.03
CA GLY A 232 -9.17 6.59 8.88
C GLY A 232 -8.80 7.27 10.20
N ILE A 233 -7.51 7.51 10.40
CA ILE A 233 -6.91 7.91 11.70
C ILE A 233 -7.54 9.19 12.32
N ASN A 234 -8.01 10.11 11.48
CA ASN A 234 -8.51 11.43 11.92
C ASN A 234 -10.04 11.56 11.86
N ASN A 235 -10.76 10.46 11.61
CA ASN A 235 -12.21 10.50 11.54
C ASN A 235 -12.84 10.10 12.87
N GLU A 236 -13.99 10.69 13.20
CA GLU A 236 -14.78 10.29 14.35
C GLU A 236 -15.30 8.85 14.16
N LEU A 237 -15.30 8.10 15.26
CA LEU A 237 -15.78 6.72 15.25
C LEU A 237 -17.25 6.70 15.68
N PRO A 238 -18.14 6.11 14.85
CA PRO A 238 -19.51 5.84 15.27
C PRO A 238 -19.53 4.78 16.39
N LYS A 239 -20.67 4.63 17.04
CA LYS A 239 -20.87 3.62 18.09
C LYS A 239 -20.80 2.21 17.47
N ALA A 240 -20.08 1.33 18.13
CA ALA A 240 -20.08 -0.10 17.77
C ALA A 240 -21.43 -0.76 18.12
N SER A 241 -21.77 -1.80 17.37
CA SER A 241 -22.92 -2.70 17.63
C SER A 241 -22.47 -4.15 17.61
N SER A 242 -23.37 -5.08 17.82
CA SER A 242 -23.08 -6.54 17.81
C SER A 242 -22.55 -7.05 16.46
N ASN A 243 -22.86 -6.34 15.37
CA ASN A 243 -22.44 -6.69 14.01
C ASN A 243 -21.64 -5.58 13.30
N TYR A 244 -21.26 -4.50 14.01
CA TYR A 244 -20.46 -3.41 13.44
C TYR A 244 -19.35 -2.96 14.38
N LEU A 245 -18.11 -3.11 13.94
CA LEU A 245 -16.91 -2.74 14.69
C LEU A 245 -16.14 -1.63 13.94
N PRO A 246 -16.34 -0.33 14.30
CA PRO A 246 -15.57 0.76 13.74
C PRO A 246 -14.17 0.81 14.36
N GLN A 247 -13.17 1.09 13.53
CA GLN A 247 -11.77 1.26 13.93
C GLN A 247 -11.19 2.53 13.30
N PRO A 248 -10.25 3.22 13.93
CA PRO A 248 -9.58 4.34 13.29
C PRO A 248 -8.62 3.88 12.19
N TYR A 249 -7.98 2.72 12.41
CA TYR A 249 -6.99 2.15 11.50
C TYR A 249 -6.76 0.67 11.80
N PHE A 250 -6.55 -0.15 10.77
CA PHE A 250 -6.16 -1.54 10.94
C PHE A 250 -4.64 -1.68 11.09
N HIS A 251 -4.19 -1.97 12.30
CA HIS A 251 -2.77 -2.21 12.59
C HIS A 251 -2.32 -3.62 12.16
N ASP A 252 -3.18 -4.61 12.39
CA ASP A 252 -2.96 -6.00 11.98
C ASP A 252 -3.80 -6.34 10.75
N MET A 253 -3.23 -6.10 9.58
CA MET A 253 -3.88 -6.45 8.32
C MET A 253 -3.97 -7.97 8.10
N ALA A 254 -3.11 -8.78 8.73
CA ALA A 254 -3.20 -10.23 8.59
C ALA A 254 -4.50 -10.76 9.22
N SER A 255 -4.85 -10.30 10.42
CA SER A 255 -6.13 -10.63 11.07
C SER A 255 -7.33 -10.20 10.21
N ILE A 256 -7.26 -9.00 9.61
CA ILE A 256 -8.34 -8.47 8.75
C ILE A 256 -8.48 -9.32 7.48
N TYR A 257 -7.41 -9.51 6.72
CA TYR A 257 -7.47 -10.30 5.48
C TYR A 257 -7.78 -11.78 5.76
N GLY A 258 -7.25 -12.34 6.86
CA GLY A 258 -7.47 -13.73 7.21
C GLY A 258 -8.91 -14.05 7.60
N SER A 259 -9.62 -13.09 8.18
CA SER A 259 -10.95 -13.30 8.72
C SER A 259 -12.08 -12.75 7.84
N ALA A 260 -11.81 -11.77 6.98
CA ALA A 260 -12.82 -11.22 6.08
C ALA A 260 -13.19 -12.21 4.96
N ASP A 261 -14.48 -12.38 4.73
CA ASP A 261 -15.02 -13.11 3.59
C ASP A 261 -15.09 -12.20 2.35
N LEU A 262 -15.43 -10.93 2.53
CA LEU A 262 -15.49 -9.91 1.48
C LEU A 262 -14.74 -8.65 1.93
N LEU A 263 -14.03 -8.01 1.00
CA LEU A 263 -13.40 -6.72 1.27
C LEU A 263 -14.02 -5.62 0.39
N ILE A 264 -14.27 -4.45 0.99
CA ILE A 264 -14.73 -3.24 0.28
C ILE A 264 -13.64 -2.16 0.48
N THR A 265 -12.96 -1.78 -0.58
CA THR A 265 -11.77 -0.93 -0.41
C THR A 265 -11.44 -0.07 -1.64
N ARG A 266 -10.56 0.90 -1.46
CA ARG A 266 -9.87 1.58 -2.57
C ARG A 266 -8.90 0.62 -3.27
N SER A 267 -8.65 0.84 -4.57
CA SER A 267 -7.76 0.02 -5.39
C SER A 267 -6.33 0.58 -5.47
N GLY A 268 -5.74 0.90 -4.31
CA GLY A 268 -4.31 1.22 -4.24
C GLY A 268 -3.46 0.01 -4.63
N ALA A 269 -2.28 0.25 -5.23
CA ALA A 269 -1.44 -0.83 -5.76
C ALA A 269 -1.05 -1.89 -4.71
N VAL A 270 -0.73 -1.46 -3.48
CA VAL A 270 -0.44 -2.39 -2.36
C VAL A 270 -1.65 -3.24 -2.05
N THR A 271 -2.82 -2.61 -1.85
CA THR A 271 -4.07 -3.33 -1.55
C THR A 271 -4.42 -4.34 -2.65
N CYS A 272 -4.37 -3.95 -3.92
CA CYS A 272 -4.61 -4.87 -5.03
C CYS A 272 -3.63 -6.06 -5.05
N SER A 273 -2.36 -5.81 -4.73
CA SER A 273 -1.34 -6.85 -4.67
C SER A 273 -1.51 -7.76 -3.46
N GLU A 274 -1.93 -7.24 -2.31
CA GLU A 274 -2.26 -8.02 -1.11
C GLU A 274 -3.48 -8.91 -1.38
N LEU A 275 -4.56 -8.36 -1.96
CA LEU A 275 -5.76 -9.11 -2.36
C LEU A 275 -5.42 -10.26 -3.33
N SER A 276 -4.65 -9.96 -4.37
CA SER A 276 -4.18 -10.96 -5.33
C SER A 276 -3.34 -12.05 -4.67
N SER A 277 -2.40 -11.66 -3.81
CA SER A 277 -1.49 -12.58 -3.13
C SER A 277 -2.20 -13.51 -2.15
N LEU A 278 -3.27 -13.04 -1.52
CA LEU A 278 -4.08 -13.79 -0.56
C LEU A 278 -5.27 -14.51 -1.19
N GLY A 279 -5.52 -14.28 -2.48
CA GLY A 279 -6.66 -14.87 -3.17
C GLY A 279 -8.00 -14.39 -2.62
N LYS A 280 -8.12 -13.11 -2.27
CA LYS A 280 -9.34 -12.54 -1.69
C LYS A 280 -10.23 -11.88 -2.73
N TYR A 281 -11.53 -12.12 -2.63
CA TYR A 281 -12.53 -11.42 -3.44
C TYR A 281 -12.86 -10.05 -2.84
N SER A 282 -13.11 -9.04 -3.69
CA SER A 282 -13.32 -7.68 -3.23
C SER A 282 -14.25 -6.83 -4.09
N ILE A 283 -14.86 -5.82 -3.48
CA ILE A 283 -15.45 -4.67 -4.15
C ILE A 283 -14.42 -3.55 -4.13
N LEU A 284 -13.98 -3.14 -5.30
CA LEU A 284 -12.98 -2.10 -5.49
C LEU A 284 -13.63 -0.79 -5.93
N ILE A 285 -13.32 0.28 -5.19
CA ILE A 285 -13.82 1.63 -5.43
C ILE A 285 -12.62 2.53 -5.73
N PRO A 286 -12.19 2.65 -7.00
CA PRO A 286 -11.02 3.46 -7.35
C PRO A 286 -11.18 4.92 -6.91
N LEU A 287 -10.10 5.51 -6.41
CA LEU A 287 -10.06 6.94 -6.09
C LEU A 287 -10.19 7.75 -7.39
N PRO A 288 -11.14 8.69 -7.51
CA PRO A 288 -11.38 9.42 -8.76
C PRO A 288 -10.28 10.44 -9.10
N HIS A 289 -9.38 10.73 -8.12
CA HIS A 289 -8.32 11.73 -8.25
C HIS A 289 -6.96 11.06 -8.48
N GLY A 290 -6.00 11.81 -9.00
CA GLY A 290 -4.67 11.34 -9.35
C GLY A 290 -4.50 11.26 -10.87
N ASN A 291 -3.73 10.29 -11.34
CA ASN A 291 -3.52 10.03 -12.77
C ASN A 291 -4.34 8.84 -13.30
N GLY A 292 -5.33 8.37 -12.52
CA GLY A 292 -6.16 7.20 -12.86
C GLY A 292 -5.51 5.86 -12.55
N GLU A 293 -4.41 5.84 -11.79
CA GLU A 293 -3.67 4.61 -11.46
C GLU A 293 -4.52 3.56 -10.75
N GLN A 294 -5.50 3.98 -9.93
CA GLN A 294 -6.32 3.03 -9.18
C GLN A 294 -7.27 2.22 -10.07
N PHE A 295 -7.77 2.80 -11.16
CA PHE A 295 -8.53 2.05 -12.17
C PHE A 295 -7.66 0.99 -12.84
N ASP A 296 -6.45 1.37 -13.25
CA ASP A 296 -5.49 0.45 -13.87
C ASP A 296 -5.04 -0.66 -12.91
N ASN A 297 -4.85 -0.36 -11.61
CA ASN A 297 -4.50 -1.35 -10.59
C ASN A 297 -5.62 -2.39 -10.38
N ALA A 298 -6.89 -1.95 -10.38
CA ALA A 298 -8.06 -2.80 -10.21
C ALA A 298 -8.31 -3.71 -11.43
N ALA A 299 -7.98 -3.24 -12.64
CA ALA A 299 -8.33 -3.91 -13.89
C ALA A 299 -7.86 -5.37 -13.95
N ALA A 300 -6.68 -5.68 -13.42
CA ALA A 300 -6.15 -7.04 -13.39
C ALA A 300 -6.98 -7.97 -12.50
N LEU A 301 -7.40 -7.51 -11.32
CA LEU A 301 -8.25 -8.29 -10.40
C LEU A 301 -9.65 -8.53 -10.98
N VAL A 302 -10.22 -7.52 -11.62
CA VAL A 302 -11.52 -7.64 -12.32
C VAL A 302 -11.43 -8.64 -13.47
N ALA A 303 -10.39 -8.56 -14.29
CA ALA A 303 -10.17 -9.50 -15.39
C ALA A 303 -9.94 -10.94 -14.94
N GLN A 304 -9.41 -11.14 -13.73
CA GLN A 304 -9.25 -12.46 -13.09
C GLN A 304 -10.53 -12.97 -12.43
N GLY A 305 -11.59 -12.17 -12.36
CA GLY A 305 -12.84 -12.50 -11.66
C GLY A 305 -12.72 -12.49 -10.13
N SER A 306 -11.65 -11.86 -9.58
CA SER A 306 -11.40 -11.75 -8.12
C SER A 306 -11.93 -10.46 -7.52
N ALA A 307 -12.50 -9.57 -8.34
CA ALA A 307 -13.07 -8.32 -7.85
C ALA A 307 -14.24 -7.84 -8.71
N MET A 308 -15.17 -7.17 -8.04
CA MET A 308 -16.14 -6.26 -8.65
C MET A 308 -15.59 -4.83 -8.53
N MET A 309 -15.69 -4.03 -9.57
CA MET A 309 -15.29 -2.63 -9.55
C MET A 309 -16.49 -1.72 -9.76
N VAL A 310 -16.59 -0.69 -8.94
CA VAL A 310 -17.61 0.37 -9.05
C VAL A 310 -16.92 1.72 -8.97
N SER A 311 -17.40 2.70 -9.75
CA SER A 311 -16.85 4.06 -9.68
C SER A 311 -17.17 4.71 -8.33
N ASN A 312 -16.40 5.73 -7.94
CA ASN A 312 -16.68 6.44 -6.70
C ASN A 312 -18.08 7.06 -6.70
N ASP A 313 -18.52 7.57 -7.84
CA ASP A 313 -19.78 8.30 -7.95
C ASP A 313 -21.00 7.37 -8.02
N ASP A 314 -20.80 6.14 -8.55
CA ASP A 314 -21.85 5.11 -8.59
C ASP A 314 -21.97 4.34 -7.26
N PHE A 315 -20.92 4.32 -6.41
CA PHE A 315 -20.95 3.64 -5.13
C PHE A 315 -21.87 4.39 -4.16
N SER A 316 -23.10 3.91 -4.03
CA SER A 316 -24.16 4.49 -3.20
C SER A 316 -24.77 3.44 -2.28
N VAL A 317 -25.64 3.89 -1.38
CA VAL A 317 -26.40 3.02 -0.47
C VAL A 317 -27.25 2.02 -1.26
N GLU A 318 -27.92 2.48 -2.31
CA GLU A 318 -28.76 1.67 -3.18
C GLU A 318 -27.93 0.68 -4.00
N TRP A 319 -26.74 1.12 -4.48
CA TRP A 319 -25.82 0.22 -5.17
C TRP A 319 -25.34 -0.89 -4.25
N LEU A 320 -24.97 -0.56 -3.01
CA LEU A 320 -24.49 -1.53 -2.03
C LEU A 320 -25.59 -2.51 -1.64
N ASP A 321 -26.80 -2.04 -1.38
CA ASP A 321 -27.96 -2.89 -1.09
C ASP A 321 -28.25 -3.90 -2.22
N LYS A 322 -28.19 -3.45 -3.47
CA LYS A 322 -28.42 -4.30 -4.64
C LYS A 322 -27.32 -5.35 -4.84
N ASN A 323 -26.07 -5.04 -4.50
CA ASN A 323 -24.91 -5.85 -4.91
C ASN A 323 -24.25 -6.64 -3.78
N LEU A 324 -24.44 -6.29 -2.51
CA LEU A 324 -23.71 -6.91 -1.37
C LEU A 324 -23.95 -8.42 -1.29
N ALA A 325 -25.19 -8.86 -1.37
CA ALA A 325 -25.51 -10.31 -1.31
C ALA A 325 -24.90 -11.08 -2.50
N ALA A 326 -24.87 -10.49 -3.69
CA ALA A 326 -24.23 -11.11 -4.84
C ALA A 326 -22.70 -11.14 -4.70
N ALA A 327 -22.09 -10.10 -4.16
CA ALA A 327 -20.66 -10.04 -3.89
C ALA A 327 -20.24 -11.07 -2.84
N LEU A 328 -21.00 -11.26 -1.76
CA LEU A 328 -20.75 -12.30 -0.75
C LEU A 328 -20.79 -13.71 -1.36
N ARG A 329 -21.83 -14.01 -2.17
CA ARG A 329 -21.91 -15.30 -2.90
C ARG A 329 -20.74 -15.48 -3.89
N SER A 330 -20.30 -14.42 -4.53
CA SER A 330 -19.13 -14.47 -5.43
C SER A 330 -17.85 -14.72 -4.66
N ALA A 331 -17.69 -14.10 -3.49
CA ALA A 331 -16.55 -14.30 -2.60
C ALA A 331 -16.48 -15.75 -2.09
N GLU A 332 -17.60 -16.33 -1.69
CA GLU A 332 -17.70 -17.73 -1.24
C GLU A 332 -17.30 -18.72 -2.35
N LYS A 333 -17.73 -18.46 -3.59
CA LYS A 333 -17.46 -19.32 -4.74
C LYS A 333 -16.09 -19.09 -5.38
N TYR A 334 -15.44 -17.98 -5.05
CA TYR A 334 -14.18 -17.60 -5.69
C TYR A 334 -13.06 -18.57 -5.32
N GLN A 335 -12.45 -19.17 -6.33
CA GLN A 335 -11.27 -20.02 -6.21
C GLN A 335 -10.06 -19.31 -6.83
N PRO A 336 -9.08 -18.88 -6.02
CA PRO A 336 -7.90 -18.19 -6.54
C PRO A 336 -7.05 -19.13 -7.40
N LYS A 337 -6.67 -18.68 -8.59
CA LYS A 337 -5.78 -19.44 -9.50
C LYS A 337 -4.37 -19.59 -8.95
N SER A 338 -3.92 -18.62 -8.14
CA SER A 338 -2.62 -18.64 -7.47
C SER A 338 -2.70 -17.83 -6.18
N VAL A 339 -1.99 -18.28 -5.16
CA VAL A 339 -1.81 -17.59 -3.88
C VAL A 339 -0.31 -17.39 -3.66
N GLY A 340 0.09 -16.31 -2.97
CA GLY A 340 1.51 -16.05 -2.68
C GLY A 340 2.31 -15.45 -3.84
N SER A 341 1.65 -14.90 -4.87
CA SER A 341 2.32 -14.35 -6.07
C SER A 341 3.37 -13.27 -5.76
N ASN A 342 3.20 -12.54 -4.66
CA ASN A 342 4.12 -11.49 -4.21
C ASN A 342 5.03 -11.90 -3.04
N ALA A 343 4.96 -13.14 -2.56
CA ALA A 343 5.70 -13.61 -1.38
C ALA A 343 7.22 -13.40 -1.49
N LYS A 344 7.77 -13.53 -2.70
CA LYS A 344 9.22 -13.38 -2.96
C LYS A 344 9.62 -11.97 -3.41
N ALA A 345 8.69 -11.04 -3.58
CA ALA A 345 8.97 -9.73 -4.17
C ALA A 345 9.97 -8.90 -3.35
N ALA A 346 9.78 -8.83 -2.03
CA ALA A 346 10.70 -8.12 -1.13
C ALA A 346 12.12 -8.71 -1.19
N MET A 347 12.22 -10.04 -1.17
CA MET A 347 13.50 -10.75 -1.25
C MET A 347 14.18 -10.54 -2.61
N ARG A 348 13.42 -10.55 -3.71
CA ARG A 348 13.95 -10.30 -5.05
C ARG A 348 14.52 -8.88 -5.19
N ILE A 349 13.85 -7.88 -4.61
CA ILE A 349 14.38 -6.50 -4.60
C ILE A 349 15.62 -6.40 -3.69
N ALA A 350 15.64 -7.11 -2.57
CA ALA A 350 16.80 -7.18 -1.71
C ALA A 350 18.01 -7.81 -2.42
N GLU A 351 17.80 -8.82 -3.26
CA GLU A 351 18.84 -9.41 -4.12
C GLU A 351 19.41 -8.40 -5.12
N LEU A 352 18.54 -7.69 -5.85
CA LEU A 352 18.97 -6.63 -6.76
C LEU A 352 19.76 -5.52 -6.05
N ALA A 353 19.36 -5.17 -4.83
CA ALA A 353 20.08 -4.20 -4.02
C ALA A 353 21.47 -4.71 -3.62
N GLN A 354 21.59 -6.00 -3.23
CA GLN A 354 22.89 -6.61 -2.91
C GLN A 354 23.82 -6.70 -4.13
N GLU A 355 23.29 -7.05 -5.31
CA GLU A 355 24.06 -7.02 -6.56
C GLU A 355 24.67 -5.63 -6.80
N ILE A 356 23.90 -4.56 -6.55
CA ILE A 356 24.40 -3.18 -6.66
C ILE A 356 25.50 -2.89 -5.62
N LEU A 357 25.30 -3.30 -4.36
CA LEU A 357 26.23 -3.09 -3.26
C LEU A 357 27.55 -3.85 -3.44
N LEU A 358 27.53 -5.00 -4.12
CA LEU A 358 28.70 -5.81 -4.46
C LEU A 358 29.39 -5.34 -5.75
N GLY A 359 28.90 -4.29 -6.40
CA GLY A 359 29.49 -3.76 -7.64
C GLY A 359 29.21 -4.58 -8.90
N LYS A 360 28.22 -5.48 -8.85
CA LYS A 360 27.79 -6.34 -9.95
C LYS A 360 26.74 -5.67 -10.85
#